data_f8b6a7056dcf143b1203ef198165ff3d
#
_entry.id   f8b6a7056dcf143b1203ef198165ff3d
#
_cell.length_a   1.000
_cell.length_b   1.000
_cell.length_c   1.000
_cell.angle_alpha   90.00
_cell.angle_beta   90.00
_cell.angle_gamma   90.00
#
_symmetry.space_group_name_H-M   'P 1'
#
loop_
_entity.id
_entity.type
_entity.pdbx_description
1 polymer ?
#
loop_
_entity_poly.entity_id
_entity_poly.type
_entity_poly.pdbx_seq_one_letter_code
_entity_poly.pdbx_strand_id
1 'polypeptide(L)'
;MPQPSHEQMLSFLRLSNEVAKRAMSLGHHPFGAVLVAPDHETVLLTQCNIDTVNHAESTLARIAASNFTPDYLAECTLYTAVEPCCMCSGTIYWANIGRVVYAMTEEKLLQCTGNHN
;
A
#
# COMPACT_ATOMS: atom_id res chain seq x y z
N MET A 1 6.63 14.76 -12.68
CA MET A 1 5.72 15.03 -11.55
C MET A 1 6.52 15.27 -10.29
N PRO A 2 6.19 16.28 -9.52
CA PRO A 2 6.85 16.48 -8.23
C PRO A 2 6.54 15.30 -7.31
N GLN A 3 7.49 14.97 -6.47
CA GLN A 3 7.30 13.93 -5.47
C GLN A 3 6.49 14.47 -4.29
N PRO A 4 5.80 13.61 -3.54
CA PRO A 4 5.17 14.05 -2.30
C PRO A 4 6.25 14.57 -1.32
N SER A 5 5.89 15.51 -0.47
CA SER A 5 6.80 16.02 0.56
C SER A 5 7.05 14.96 1.62
N HIS A 6 8.11 15.15 2.39
CA HIS A 6 8.41 14.26 3.52
C HIS A 6 7.25 14.19 4.52
N GLU A 7 6.64 15.34 4.80
CA GLU A 7 5.48 15.40 5.70
C GLU A 7 4.27 14.64 5.14
N GLN A 8 4.01 14.77 3.84
CA GLN A 8 2.94 14.03 3.18
C GLN A 8 3.21 12.53 3.25
N MET A 9 4.45 12.11 2.97
CA MET A 9 4.81 10.70 3.06
C MET A 9 4.61 10.14 4.46
N LEU A 10 5.06 10.85 5.50
CA LEU A 10 4.86 10.41 6.88
C LEU A 10 3.39 10.35 7.25
N SER A 11 2.60 11.33 6.85
CA SER A 11 1.18 11.39 7.14
C SER A 11 0.45 10.16 6.57
N PHE A 12 0.73 9.80 5.32
CA PHE A 12 0.06 8.67 4.67
C PHE A 12 0.61 7.32 5.12
N LEU A 13 1.88 7.24 5.51
CA LEU A 13 2.39 6.04 6.17
C LEU A 13 1.70 5.81 7.52
N ARG A 14 1.44 6.86 8.27
CA ARG A 14 0.67 6.75 9.53
C ARG A 14 -0.76 6.29 9.26
N LEU A 15 -1.38 6.79 8.18
CA LEU A 15 -2.71 6.34 7.80
C LEU A 15 -2.70 4.86 7.42
N SER A 16 -1.67 4.40 6.70
CA SER A 16 -1.54 2.98 6.37
C SER A 16 -1.42 2.12 7.64
N ASN A 17 -0.77 2.63 8.68
CA ASN A 17 -0.70 1.97 9.99
C ASN A 17 -2.07 1.88 10.66
N GLU A 18 -2.89 2.91 10.57
CA GLU A 18 -4.25 2.88 11.10
C GLU A 18 -5.11 1.84 10.37
N VAL A 19 -4.94 1.72 9.06
CA VAL A 19 -5.61 0.69 8.26
C VAL A 19 -5.12 -0.70 8.69
N ALA A 20 -3.81 -0.85 8.95
CA ALA A 20 -3.24 -2.11 9.45
C ALA A 20 -3.82 -2.51 10.82
N LYS A 21 -4.02 -1.55 11.72
CA LYS A 21 -4.66 -1.80 13.02
C LYS A 21 -6.09 -2.29 12.86
N ARG A 22 -6.81 -1.75 11.86
CA ARG A 22 -8.16 -2.22 11.54
C ARG A 22 -8.14 -3.68 11.11
N ALA A 23 -7.14 -4.07 10.30
CA ALA A 23 -6.98 -5.47 9.89
C ALA A 23 -6.82 -6.38 11.11
N MET A 24 -6.00 -5.97 12.09
CA MET A 24 -5.83 -6.74 13.33
C MET A 24 -7.15 -6.88 14.10
N SER A 25 -7.94 -5.82 14.21
CA SER A 25 -9.21 -5.86 14.92
C SER A 25 -10.22 -6.79 14.26
N LEU A 26 -10.05 -7.08 12.97
CA LEU A 26 -10.89 -8.02 12.21
C LEU A 26 -10.29 -9.45 12.18
N GLY A 27 -9.21 -9.69 12.91
CA GLY A 27 -8.55 -11.01 12.96
C GLY A 27 -7.62 -11.29 11.77
N HIS A 28 -7.25 -10.27 11.01
CA HIS A 28 -6.35 -10.39 9.87
C HIS A 28 -4.92 -9.98 10.23
N HIS A 29 -3.96 -10.30 9.38
CA HIS A 29 -2.58 -9.83 9.55
C HIS A 29 -2.53 -8.29 9.49
N PRO A 30 -1.61 -7.64 10.26
CA PRO A 30 -1.60 -6.20 10.43
C PRO A 30 -0.94 -5.46 9.25
N PHE A 31 -1.53 -5.57 8.08
CA PHE A 31 -1.06 -4.87 6.87
C PHE A 31 -2.18 -4.00 6.32
N GLY A 32 -1.81 -2.82 5.84
CA GLY A 32 -2.73 -1.87 5.27
C GLY A 32 -2.09 -1.09 4.16
N ALA A 33 -2.89 -0.62 3.21
CA ALA A 33 -2.44 0.17 2.08
C ALA A 33 -3.37 1.35 1.84
N VAL A 34 -2.81 2.45 1.34
CA VAL A 34 -3.52 3.68 1.01
C VAL A 34 -3.10 4.13 -0.38
N LEU A 35 -4.06 4.44 -1.24
CA LEU A 35 -3.79 5.01 -2.56
C LEU A 35 -4.13 6.50 -2.53
N VAL A 36 -3.17 7.33 -2.93
CA VAL A 36 -3.31 8.79 -2.93
C VAL A 36 -3.23 9.33 -4.34
N ALA A 37 -4.09 10.30 -4.63
CA ALA A 37 -4.22 10.95 -5.94
C ALA A 37 -2.95 11.72 -6.33
N PRO A 38 -2.84 12.15 -7.60
CA PRO A 38 -1.69 12.96 -8.07
C PRO A 38 -1.46 14.27 -7.32
N ASP A 39 -2.47 14.81 -6.64
CA ASP A 39 -2.33 16.01 -5.81
C ASP A 39 -1.55 15.77 -4.51
N HIS A 40 -1.23 14.51 -4.18
CA HIS A 40 -0.55 14.08 -2.96
C HIS A 40 -1.34 14.39 -1.67
N GLU A 41 -2.63 14.60 -1.79
CA GLU A 41 -3.50 14.94 -0.65
C GLU A 41 -4.78 14.11 -0.59
N THR A 42 -5.39 13.79 -1.71
CA THR A 42 -6.68 13.12 -1.77
C THR A 42 -6.50 11.60 -1.65
N VAL A 43 -7.07 11.01 -0.60
CA VAL A 43 -7.09 9.55 -0.44
C VAL A 43 -8.18 8.99 -1.34
N LEU A 44 -7.78 8.12 -2.26
CA LEU A 44 -8.71 7.47 -3.21
C LEU A 44 -9.24 6.16 -2.68
N LEU A 45 -8.38 5.35 -2.07
CA LEU A 45 -8.73 4.01 -1.56
C LEU A 45 -7.91 3.71 -0.31
N THR A 46 -8.52 2.96 0.61
CA THR A 46 -7.80 2.31 1.70
C THR A 46 -8.18 0.83 1.69
N GLN A 47 -7.24 -0.04 2.04
CA GLN A 47 -7.46 -1.49 2.04
C GLN A 47 -6.64 -2.14 3.13
N CYS A 48 -7.29 -2.97 3.96
CA CYS A 48 -6.58 -3.82 4.91
C CYS A 48 -6.37 -5.22 4.32
N ASN A 49 -5.45 -5.98 4.94
CA ASN A 49 -5.19 -7.36 4.56
C ASN A 49 -6.43 -8.21 4.79
N ILE A 50 -6.75 -9.10 3.86
CA ILE A 50 -7.90 -10.00 3.94
C ILE A 50 -7.45 -11.39 4.35
N ASP A 51 -6.49 -11.96 3.62
CA ASP A 51 -5.95 -13.30 3.90
C ASP A 51 -4.53 -13.43 3.35
N THR A 52 -3.97 -14.65 3.33
CA THR A 52 -2.59 -14.88 2.91
C THR A 52 -2.36 -14.69 1.41
N VAL A 53 -3.42 -14.62 0.61
CA VAL A 53 -3.36 -14.41 -0.84
C VAL A 53 -3.86 -13.02 -1.20
N ASN A 54 -4.90 -12.54 -0.53
CA ASN A 54 -5.47 -11.22 -0.77
C ASN A 54 -4.85 -10.21 0.19
N HIS A 55 -3.62 -9.82 -0.11
CA HIS A 55 -2.90 -8.82 0.66
C HIS A 55 -3.51 -7.44 0.44
N ALA A 56 -3.25 -6.52 1.37
CA ALA A 56 -3.76 -5.16 1.28
C ALA A 56 -3.37 -4.50 -0.05
N GLU A 57 -2.09 -4.56 -0.42
CA GLU A 57 -1.57 -3.88 -1.59
C GLU A 57 -2.10 -4.47 -2.89
N SER A 58 -2.10 -5.82 -3.02
CA SER A 58 -2.58 -6.47 -4.24
C SER A 58 -4.08 -6.29 -4.42
N THR A 59 -4.85 -6.36 -3.34
CA THR A 59 -6.29 -6.14 -3.36
C THR A 59 -6.60 -4.70 -3.78
N LEU A 60 -5.92 -3.73 -3.17
CA LEU A 60 -6.08 -2.32 -3.51
C LEU A 60 -5.71 -2.06 -4.96
N ALA A 61 -4.60 -2.63 -5.45
CA ALA A 61 -4.14 -2.43 -6.82
C ALA A 61 -5.16 -2.98 -7.84
N ARG A 62 -5.76 -4.14 -7.57
CA ARG A 62 -6.79 -4.71 -8.44
C ARG A 62 -8.04 -3.83 -8.47
N ILE A 63 -8.47 -3.33 -7.32
CA ILE A 63 -9.62 -2.42 -7.25
C ILE A 63 -9.33 -1.12 -8.00
N ALA A 64 -8.13 -0.56 -7.80
CA ALA A 64 -7.71 0.67 -8.48
C ALA A 64 -7.71 0.48 -10.01
N ALA A 65 -7.16 -0.63 -10.49
CA ALA A 65 -7.10 -0.93 -11.91
C ALA A 65 -8.49 -1.05 -12.55
N SER A 66 -9.49 -1.47 -11.76
CA SER A 66 -10.88 -1.58 -12.23
C SER A 66 -11.62 -0.25 -12.24
N ASN A 67 -11.13 0.76 -11.52
CA ASN A 67 -11.86 2.02 -11.31
C ASN A 67 -11.16 3.26 -11.90
N PHE A 68 -9.87 3.18 -12.19
CA PHE A 68 -9.08 4.31 -12.70
C PHE A 68 -8.30 3.89 -13.93
N THR A 69 -8.00 4.86 -14.80
CA THR A 69 -7.20 4.59 -16.01
C THR A 69 -5.73 4.36 -15.65
N PRO A 70 -4.99 3.60 -16.48
CA PRO A 70 -3.55 3.42 -16.25
C PRO A 70 -2.77 4.75 -16.25
N ASP A 71 -3.16 5.69 -17.09
CA ASP A 71 -2.50 7.02 -17.14
C ASP A 71 -2.68 7.78 -15.83
N TYR A 72 -3.88 7.72 -15.26
CA TYR A 72 -4.15 8.35 -13.96
C TYR A 72 -3.35 7.67 -12.84
N LEU A 73 -3.36 6.34 -12.83
CA LEU A 73 -2.65 5.55 -11.81
C LEU A 73 -1.13 5.75 -11.87
N ALA A 74 -0.57 6.05 -13.06
CA ALA A 74 0.85 6.34 -13.21
C ALA A 74 1.28 7.56 -12.36
N GLU A 75 0.35 8.43 -12.02
CA GLU A 75 0.61 9.63 -11.23
C GLU A 75 0.20 9.48 -9.76
N CYS A 76 -0.40 8.35 -9.40
CA CYS A 76 -0.82 8.06 -8.03
C CYS A 76 0.30 7.45 -7.21
N THR A 77 0.17 7.52 -5.89
CA THR A 77 1.12 6.94 -4.94
C THR A 77 0.40 5.95 -4.03
N LEU A 78 0.98 4.75 -3.90
CA LEU A 78 0.52 3.75 -2.94
C LEU A 78 1.42 3.80 -1.71
N TYR A 79 0.80 3.90 -0.54
CA TYR A 79 1.51 3.91 0.74
C TYR A 79 1.21 2.62 1.49
N THR A 80 2.26 2.01 2.04
CA THR A 80 2.14 0.82 2.88
C THR A 80 3.28 0.84 3.90
N ALA A 81 3.04 0.30 5.10
CA ALA A 81 4.05 0.33 6.15
C ALA A 81 5.25 -0.58 5.85
N VAL A 82 5.02 -1.66 5.11
CA VAL A 82 6.03 -2.67 4.79
C VAL A 82 6.18 -2.78 3.28
N GLU A 83 7.41 -2.99 2.83
CA GLU A 83 7.71 -3.20 1.41
C GLU A 83 6.81 -4.29 0.82
N PRO A 84 6.12 -4.02 -0.30
CA PRO A 84 5.26 -5.03 -0.92
C PRO A 84 6.04 -6.29 -1.31
N CYS A 85 5.43 -7.46 -1.07
CA CYS A 85 6.01 -8.74 -1.49
C CYS A 85 6.01 -8.84 -3.01
N CYS A 86 6.62 -9.91 -3.56
CA CYS A 86 6.72 -10.06 -5.02
C CYS A 86 5.34 -10.14 -5.70
N MET A 87 4.36 -10.78 -5.09
CA MET A 87 2.99 -10.84 -5.63
C MET A 87 2.37 -9.44 -5.68
N CYS A 88 2.46 -8.67 -4.60
CA CYS A 88 1.92 -7.31 -4.54
C CYS A 88 2.65 -6.37 -5.48
N SER A 89 3.99 -6.47 -5.54
CA SER A 89 4.80 -5.66 -6.45
C SER A 89 4.41 -5.92 -7.91
N GLY A 90 4.18 -7.16 -8.27
CA GLY A 90 3.70 -7.52 -9.61
C GLY A 90 2.33 -6.93 -9.92
N THR A 91 1.40 -7.01 -8.96
CA THR A 91 0.06 -6.45 -9.14
C THR A 91 0.10 -4.93 -9.29
N ILE A 92 0.91 -4.26 -8.46
CA ILE A 92 1.11 -2.80 -8.52
C ILE A 92 1.68 -2.41 -9.88
N TYR A 93 2.67 -3.16 -10.36
CA TYR A 93 3.30 -2.93 -11.66
C TYR A 93 2.27 -3.02 -12.79
N TRP A 94 1.47 -4.08 -12.82
CA TRP A 94 0.50 -4.29 -13.88
C TRP A 94 -0.71 -3.36 -13.78
N ALA A 95 -1.01 -2.86 -12.59
CA ALA A 95 -2.01 -1.79 -12.42
C ALA A 95 -1.50 -0.44 -12.89
N ASN A 96 -0.19 -0.30 -13.09
CA ASN A 96 0.48 0.92 -13.53
C ASN A 96 0.49 2.03 -12.48
N ILE A 97 0.45 1.67 -11.18
CA ILE A 97 0.61 2.66 -10.10
C ILE A 97 2.05 3.17 -10.12
N GLY A 98 2.21 4.50 -10.21
CA GLY A 98 3.50 5.09 -10.55
C GLY A 98 4.50 5.23 -9.40
N ARG A 99 4.06 5.17 -8.14
CA ARG A 99 4.95 5.35 -6.99
C ARG A 99 4.48 4.52 -5.82
N VAL A 100 5.45 3.92 -5.12
CA VAL A 100 5.20 3.19 -3.86
C VAL A 100 6.09 3.80 -2.79
N VAL A 101 5.51 4.08 -1.62
CA VAL A 101 6.24 4.56 -0.45
C VAL A 101 6.00 3.57 0.68
N TYR A 102 7.08 3.08 1.29
CA TYR A 102 7.01 2.16 2.43
C TYR A 102 8.05 2.53 3.48
N ALA A 103 7.80 2.09 4.71
CA ALA A 103 8.67 2.43 5.85
C ALA A 103 9.60 1.30 6.26
N MET A 104 9.19 0.03 6.04
CA MET A 104 9.94 -1.15 6.47
C MET A 104 10.13 -2.11 5.31
N THR A 105 11.38 -2.56 5.08
CA THR A 105 11.66 -3.58 4.06
C THR A 105 11.18 -4.95 4.52
N GLU A 106 10.98 -5.89 3.59
CA GLU A 106 10.65 -7.28 3.92
C GLU A 106 11.75 -7.93 4.77
N GLU A 107 13.01 -7.63 4.47
CA GLU A 107 14.15 -8.12 5.24
C GLU A 107 14.06 -7.66 6.69
N LYS A 108 13.69 -6.40 6.92
CA LYS A 108 13.51 -5.86 8.26
C LYS A 108 12.34 -6.52 8.98
N LEU A 109 11.25 -6.79 8.27
CA LEU A 109 10.11 -7.50 8.81
C LEU A 109 10.51 -8.90 9.26
N LEU A 110 11.29 -9.62 8.43
CA LEU A 110 11.78 -10.95 8.77
C LEU A 110 12.64 -10.92 10.04
N GLN A 111 13.49 -9.91 10.20
CA GLN A 111 14.29 -9.74 11.41
C GLN A 111 13.43 -9.53 12.66
N CYS A 112 12.29 -8.85 12.53
CA CYS A 112 11.40 -8.56 13.65
C CYS A 112 10.51 -9.75 14.03
N THR A 113 10.07 -10.54 13.06
CA THR A 113 9.10 -11.63 13.27
C THR A 113 9.74 -13.02 13.24
N GLY A 114 10.94 -13.14 12.67
CA GLY A 114 11.65 -14.42 12.48
C GLY A 114 11.10 -15.28 11.36
N ASN A 115 9.82 -15.18 11.06
CA ASN A 115 9.17 -15.92 9.98
C ASN A 115 7.80 -15.30 9.73
N HIS A 116 7.55 -14.87 8.49
CA HIS A 116 6.29 -14.21 8.13
C HIS A 116 5.43 -15.04 7.16
N ASN A 117 5.67 -16.30 7.07
CA ASN A 117 4.83 -17.21 6.30
C ASN A 117 3.62 -17.67 7.12
#